data_a1f0dfae0f0910caa6b2c8828643bdac
#
_entry.id   a1f0dfae0f0910caa6b2c8828643bdac
#
_cell.length_a   1.000
_cell.length_b   1.000
_cell.length_c   1.000
_cell.angle_alpha   90.00
_cell.angle_beta   90.00
_cell.angle_gamma   90.00
#
_symmetry.space_group_name_H-M   'P 1'
#
loop_
_entity.id
_entity.type
_entity.pdbx_description
1 polymer ?
#
loop_
_entity_poly.entity_id
_entity_poly.type
_entity_poly.pdbx_seq_one_letter_code
_entity_poly.pdbx_strand_id
1 'polypeptide(L)'
;MQKTGKALAVVMLVVVSSSASATITVLEKNTLTDPWLAPLSLGVSGSVRPEFIWHRGEDNHAGHDGGTRFRFSADYLLRPGTSIIGFYSLGVDTAHALGLKHHYDHDRSWDRQRKLFGGIKDDRYGTLTFGHQYSVYYDTIGGKSDVWGNDGNASANWIGVGGDYDGGERPRNSLKYKNTFGDLTLYASYLLPQDELVLDNSQYYRRKRGGGIGFDYRLAKDLTMSASWNQTNATVRGAGATQRHYRQAFSGAAMTWTPGNWYLVSTATMYRHYVPAVPPQSTDDYFARHGYGLEAFAGYTFPINKPYLHSVQPYFAVDTLRLQGNEHYHANHSYLGIYTQLAYGFSVYLEQTFTATTANDPNVTSLSIYYDF
;
A
#
# COMPACT_ATOMS: atom_id res chain seq x y z
N MET A 1 28.11 9.67 -47.36
CA MET A 1 27.88 8.75 -46.25
C MET A 1 27.62 9.56 -45.01
N GLN A 2 26.36 9.84 -44.68
CA GLN A 2 25.96 10.52 -43.48
C GLN A 2 25.39 9.49 -42.51
N LYS A 3 26.05 9.31 -41.34
CA LYS A 3 25.55 8.49 -40.26
C LYS A 3 24.62 9.35 -39.40
N THR A 4 23.33 9.09 -39.50
CA THR A 4 22.34 9.66 -38.60
C THR A 4 22.36 8.89 -37.27
N GLY A 5 22.96 9.47 -36.25
CA GLY A 5 22.85 8.97 -34.89
C GLY A 5 21.46 9.25 -34.31
N LYS A 6 20.68 8.22 -34.04
CA LYS A 6 19.43 8.33 -33.27
C LYS A 6 19.81 8.51 -31.81
N ALA A 7 19.60 9.70 -31.29
CA ALA A 7 19.66 9.96 -29.86
C ALA A 7 18.46 9.28 -29.18
N LEU A 8 18.75 8.27 -28.36
CA LEU A 8 17.78 7.62 -27.48
C LEU A 8 17.54 8.56 -26.29
N ALA A 9 16.44 9.29 -26.32
CA ALA A 9 16.01 10.08 -25.18
C ALA A 9 15.53 9.13 -24.11
N VAL A 10 16.36 8.87 -23.09
CA VAL A 10 15.96 8.23 -21.85
C VAL A 10 15.13 9.23 -21.08
N VAL A 11 13.82 9.11 -21.14
CA VAL A 11 12.90 9.82 -20.26
C VAL A 11 13.05 9.15 -18.89
N MET A 12 13.87 9.74 -18.02
CA MET A 12 13.87 9.43 -16.59
C MET A 12 12.53 9.91 -16.02
N LEU A 13 11.58 9.00 -15.88
CA LEU A 13 10.41 9.19 -15.05
C LEU A 13 10.90 9.09 -13.60
N VAL A 14 11.20 10.22 -12.97
CA VAL A 14 11.44 10.28 -11.53
C VAL A 14 10.10 10.08 -10.86
N VAL A 15 9.73 8.83 -10.65
CA VAL A 15 8.65 8.47 -9.73
C VAL A 15 9.26 8.53 -8.35
N VAL A 16 9.08 9.66 -7.68
CA VAL A 16 9.30 9.78 -6.24
C VAL A 16 8.12 9.11 -5.58
N SER A 17 8.21 7.84 -5.39
CA SER A 17 7.31 7.06 -4.55
C SER A 17 8.10 5.89 -4.06
N SER A 18 7.96 5.58 -2.78
CA SER A 18 8.43 4.36 -2.12
C SER A 18 9.51 3.65 -2.92
N SER A 19 10.76 3.74 -2.51
CA SER A 19 11.96 3.21 -3.19
C SER A 19 11.59 2.06 -4.13
N ALA A 20 11.56 2.33 -5.42
CA ALA A 20 11.41 1.25 -6.39
C ALA A 20 12.67 0.38 -6.25
N SER A 21 12.56 -0.70 -5.47
CA SER A 21 13.61 -1.68 -5.38
C SER A 21 13.97 -2.08 -6.79
N ALA A 22 15.22 -1.89 -7.19
CA ALA A 22 15.68 -2.35 -8.50
C ALA A 22 15.47 -3.86 -8.53
N THR A 23 14.62 -4.35 -9.43
CA THR A 23 14.43 -5.79 -9.58
C THR A 23 15.69 -6.37 -10.18
N ILE A 24 16.34 -7.27 -9.46
CA ILE A 24 17.46 -8.05 -9.97
C ILE A 24 16.88 -9.08 -10.94
N THR A 25 17.21 -8.98 -12.21
CA THR A 25 16.85 -9.99 -13.20
C THR A 25 17.75 -11.22 -13.00
N VAL A 26 17.15 -12.30 -12.54
CA VAL A 26 17.84 -13.59 -12.30
C VAL A 26 17.90 -14.41 -13.58
N LEU A 27 16.88 -14.28 -14.42
CA LEU A 27 16.80 -14.94 -15.73
C LEU A 27 16.25 -13.96 -16.74
N GLU A 28 16.99 -13.68 -17.79
CA GLU A 28 16.52 -12.89 -18.93
C GLU A 28 15.87 -13.77 -20.02
N LYS A 29 14.94 -13.21 -20.77
CA LYS A 29 14.36 -13.91 -21.94
C LYS A 29 15.45 -14.27 -22.93
N ASN A 30 15.30 -15.43 -23.54
CA ASN A 30 16.23 -16.02 -24.53
C ASN A 30 17.63 -16.38 -23.98
N THR A 31 17.78 -16.45 -22.65
CA THR A 31 19.01 -16.99 -22.02
C THR A 31 19.05 -18.51 -22.09
N LEU A 32 17.91 -19.16 -21.95
CA LEU A 32 17.79 -20.62 -22.03
C LEU A 32 17.59 -21.05 -23.50
N THR A 33 18.24 -22.12 -23.89
CA THR A 33 18.18 -22.68 -25.26
C THR A 33 16.93 -23.51 -25.50
N ASP A 34 16.26 -23.97 -24.46
CA ASP A 34 15.00 -24.70 -24.57
C ASP A 34 13.90 -23.75 -25.07
N PRO A 35 13.22 -24.08 -26.20
CA PRO A 35 12.20 -23.21 -26.81
C PRO A 35 11.03 -22.88 -25.87
N TRP A 36 10.70 -23.77 -24.90
CA TRP A 36 9.63 -23.56 -23.94
C TRP A 36 10.04 -22.65 -22.79
N LEU A 37 11.33 -22.59 -22.45
CA LEU A 37 11.85 -21.77 -21.37
C LEU A 37 12.46 -20.46 -21.87
N ALA A 38 12.82 -20.36 -23.13
CA ALA A 38 13.40 -19.16 -23.73
C ALA A 38 12.54 -17.89 -23.53
N PRO A 39 11.18 -17.93 -23.57
CA PRO A 39 10.34 -16.75 -23.35
C PRO A 39 10.25 -16.29 -21.88
N LEU A 40 10.82 -17.04 -20.92
CA LEU A 40 10.70 -16.76 -19.49
C LEU A 40 11.73 -15.72 -19.03
N SER A 41 11.28 -14.79 -18.20
CA SER A 41 12.12 -13.89 -17.41
C SER A 41 11.71 -14.01 -15.94
N LEU A 42 12.71 -14.04 -15.05
CA LEU A 42 12.52 -14.10 -13.59
C LEU A 42 13.24 -12.94 -12.93
N GLY A 43 12.58 -12.31 -11.96
CA GLY A 43 13.15 -11.22 -11.18
C GLY A 43 12.97 -11.42 -9.69
N VAL A 44 13.94 -10.91 -8.93
CA VAL A 44 13.92 -10.88 -7.47
C VAL A 44 14.18 -9.46 -7.00
N SER A 45 13.47 -9.01 -5.99
CA SER A 45 13.72 -7.76 -5.30
C SER A 45 13.34 -7.89 -3.83
N GLY A 46 13.77 -6.98 -3.01
CA GLY A 46 13.43 -7.01 -1.61
C GLY A 46 13.60 -5.67 -0.92
N SER A 47 13.18 -5.64 0.33
CA SER A 47 13.36 -4.50 1.22
C SER A 47 13.47 -5.04 2.64
N VAL A 48 14.61 -4.82 3.30
CA VAL A 48 14.80 -5.12 4.72
C VAL A 48 14.58 -3.82 5.48
N ARG A 49 13.72 -3.85 6.53
CA ARG A 49 13.18 -2.65 7.14
C ARG A 49 13.17 -2.72 8.67
N PRO A 50 14.33 -2.70 9.34
CA PRO A 50 14.35 -2.49 10.79
C PRO A 50 13.79 -1.10 11.13
N GLU A 51 12.99 -1.08 12.19
CA GLU A 51 12.31 0.12 12.66
C GLU A 51 12.41 0.22 14.17
N PHE A 52 12.54 1.43 14.68
CA PHE A 52 12.56 1.75 16.10
C PHE A 52 11.46 2.77 16.37
N ILE A 53 10.61 2.47 17.34
CA ILE A 53 9.46 3.31 17.71
C ILE A 53 9.56 3.65 19.20
N TRP A 54 9.38 4.93 19.50
CA TRP A 54 9.36 5.44 20.88
C TRP A 54 8.02 6.14 21.14
N HIS A 55 7.33 5.66 22.18
CA HIS A 55 6.12 6.26 22.72
C HIS A 55 6.40 6.89 24.09
N ARG A 56 5.73 7.98 24.40
CA ARG A 56 5.82 8.57 25.72
C ARG A 56 5.10 7.68 26.74
N GLY A 57 5.84 7.20 27.77
CA GLY A 57 5.29 6.40 28.85
C GLY A 57 5.43 4.90 28.69
N GLU A 58 6.07 4.41 27.62
CA GLU A 58 6.46 3.02 27.47
C GLU A 58 7.97 2.85 27.67
N ASP A 59 8.38 1.89 28.51
CA ASP A 59 9.79 1.54 28.71
C ASP A 59 10.36 0.69 27.58
N ASN A 60 9.63 0.60 26.45
CA ASN A 60 9.91 -0.35 25.41
C ASN A 60 10.52 0.31 24.18
N HIS A 61 11.83 0.16 24.04
CA HIS A 61 12.62 0.67 22.93
C HIS A 61 13.11 -0.47 22.01
N ALA A 62 12.38 -1.58 21.98
CA ALA A 62 12.77 -2.70 21.13
C ALA A 62 12.60 -2.34 19.64
N GLY A 63 13.44 -2.92 18.81
CA GLY A 63 13.30 -2.82 17.38
C GLY A 63 12.06 -3.55 16.89
N HIS A 64 11.45 -3.01 15.86
CA HIS A 64 10.30 -3.57 15.14
C HIS A 64 10.68 -3.90 13.71
N ASP A 65 9.80 -4.54 13.00
CA ASP A 65 9.90 -4.74 11.56
C ASP A 65 8.94 -3.79 10.83
N GLY A 66 9.48 -2.83 10.10
CA GLY A 66 8.73 -1.86 9.26
C GLY A 66 8.23 -2.48 7.94
N GLY A 67 8.03 -3.80 7.89
CA GLY A 67 7.45 -4.51 6.76
C GLY A 67 8.50 -5.04 5.78
N THR A 68 9.55 -5.71 6.29
CA THR A 68 10.52 -6.46 5.50
C THR A 68 9.84 -7.42 4.54
N ARG A 69 10.31 -7.44 3.30
CA ARG A 69 9.67 -8.21 2.23
C ARG A 69 10.64 -8.63 1.14
N PHE A 70 10.39 -9.85 0.62
CA PHE A 70 11.03 -10.39 -0.58
C PHE A 70 9.98 -10.52 -1.68
N ARG A 71 10.36 -10.25 -2.93
CA ARG A 71 9.46 -10.26 -4.07
C ARG A 71 10.07 -11.08 -5.20
N PHE A 72 9.23 -11.90 -5.82
CA PHE A 72 9.56 -12.73 -6.97
C PHE A 72 8.59 -12.40 -8.08
N SER A 73 9.12 -12.18 -9.28
CA SER A 73 8.32 -11.90 -10.47
C SER A 73 8.68 -12.87 -11.60
N ALA A 74 7.69 -13.26 -12.36
CA ALA A 74 7.83 -14.05 -13.57
C ALA A 74 7.08 -13.37 -14.71
N ASP A 75 7.68 -13.32 -15.88
CA ASP A 75 7.08 -12.84 -17.14
C ASP A 75 7.41 -13.84 -18.23
N TYR A 76 6.38 -14.45 -18.80
CA TYR A 76 6.49 -15.40 -19.90
C TYR A 76 5.87 -14.82 -21.17
N LEU A 77 6.69 -14.49 -22.15
CA LEU A 77 6.25 -13.91 -23.40
C LEU A 77 5.53 -14.95 -24.27
N LEU A 78 4.22 -14.78 -24.48
CA LEU A 78 3.41 -15.64 -25.38
C LEU A 78 3.58 -15.26 -26.83
N ARG A 79 3.56 -13.94 -27.08
CA ARG A 79 3.73 -13.31 -28.39
C ARG A 79 4.14 -11.86 -28.19
N PRO A 80 4.66 -11.16 -29.21
CA PRO A 80 4.95 -9.73 -29.10
C PRO A 80 3.75 -8.96 -28.53
N GLY A 81 3.98 -8.24 -27.43
CA GLY A 81 2.96 -7.46 -26.72
C GLY A 81 2.06 -8.24 -25.75
N THR A 82 2.18 -9.58 -25.63
CA THR A 82 1.33 -10.35 -24.71
C THR A 82 2.17 -11.32 -23.87
N SER A 83 2.05 -11.23 -22.55
CA SER A 83 2.75 -12.09 -21.59
C SER A 83 1.80 -12.71 -20.55
N ILE A 84 2.15 -13.89 -20.06
CA ILE A 84 1.67 -14.39 -18.77
C ILE A 84 2.58 -13.82 -17.68
N ILE A 85 1.99 -13.30 -16.62
CA ILE A 85 2.73 -12.74 -15.50
C ILE A 85 2.39 -13.46 -14.19
N GLY A 86 3.39 -13.58 -13.32
CA GLY A 86 3.24 -14.09 -11.98
C GLY A 86 4.00 -13.22 -10.99
N PHE A 87 3.46 -13.07 -9.78
CA PHE A 87 4.08 -12.28 -8.73
C PHE A 87 3.84 -12.90 -7.36
N TYR A 88 4.90 -13.02 -6.57
CA TYR A 88 4.85 -13.45 -5.18
C TYR A 88 5.58 -12.45 -4.28
N SER A 89 5.00 -12.10 -3.14
CA SER A 89 5.66 -11.29 -2.12
C SER A 89 5.48 -11.92 -0.75
N LEU A 90 6.61 -12.28 -0.16
CA LEU A 90 6.75 -12.78 1.20
C LEU A 90 7.09 -11.61 2.12
N GLY A 91 6.32 -11.39 3.17
CA GLY A 91 6.67 -10.53 4.29
C GLY A 91 7.37 -11.35 5.36
N VAL A 92 8.41 -10.79 5.96
CA VAL A 92 9.15 -11.42 7.07
C VAL A 92 9.18 -10.42 8.23
N ASP A 93 8.69 -10.85 9.38
CA ASP A 93 8.90 -10.10 10.62
C ASP A 93 10.29 -10.43 11.16
N THR A 94 11.26 -9.57 10.87
CA THR A 94 12.65 -9.79 11.27
C THR A 94 12.85 -9.67 12.78
N ALA A 95 12.08 -8.85 13.46
CA ALA A 95 12.13 -8.73 14.91
C ALA A 95 11.68 -10.03 15.58
N HIS A 96 10.59 -10.63 15.11
CA HIS A 96 10.11 -11.93 15.57
C HIS A 96 11.11 -13.05 15.21
N ALA A 97 11.59 -13.10 13.97
CA ALA A 97 12.53 -14.13 13.52
C ALA A 97 13.85 -14.12 14.32
N LEU A 98 14.28 -12.95 14.79
CA LEU A 98 15.47 -12.79 15.63
C LEU A 98 15.18 -12.98 17.13
N GLY A 99 13.93 -13.21 17.52
CA GLY A 99 13.53 -13.39 18.91
C GLY A 99 13.70 -12.12 19.75
N LEU A 100 13.58 -10.94 19.15
CA LEU A 100 13.62 -9.68 19.86
C LEU A 100 12.42 -9.60 20.80
N LYS A 101 12.66 -9.18 22.06
CA LYS A 101 11.61 -8.99 23.04
C LYS A 101 10.86 -7.68 22.75
N HIS A 102 9.59 -7.69 23.08
CA HIS A 102 8.75 -6.49 23.04
C HIS A 102 8.46 -5.88 21.66
N HIS A 103 8.48 -6.67 20.60
CA HIS A 103 7.90 -6.22 19.34
C HIS A 103 6.37 -6.39 19.38
N TYR A 104 5.61 -5.57 18.67
CA TYR A 104 4.15 -5.55 18.75
C TYR A 104 3.41 -6.66 17.98
N ASP A 105 4.13 -7.56 17.34
CA ASP A 105 3.58 -8.69 16.58
C ASP A 105 3.78 -10.05 17.26
N HIS A 106 3.74 -10.10 18.58
CA HIS A 106 4.04 -11.28 19.40
C HIS A 106 3.32 -12.58 19.00
N ASP A 107 2.08 -12.47 18.52
CA ASP A 107 1.22 -13.61 18.26
C ASP A 107 1.11 -13.98 16.78
N ARG A 108 1.90 -13.32 15.92
CA ARG A 108 1.89 -13.59 14.48
C ARG A 108 3.03 -14.48 14.06
N SER A 109 2.81 -15.23 12.98
CA SER A 109 3.88 -15.96 12.30
C SER A 109 4.96 -14.97 11.85
N TRP A 110 6.24 -15.36 11.96
CA TRP A 110 7.39 -14.59 11.48
C TRP A 110 7.38 -14.37 9.97
N ASP A 111 6.55 -15.10 9.24
CA ASP A 111 6.38 -14.97 7.80
C ASP A 111 4.90 -14.83 7.43
N ARG A 112 4.63 -14.07 6.36
CA ARG A 112 3.28 -13.94 5.79
C ARG A 112 3.31 -13.75 4.28
N GLN A 113 2.39 -14.37 3.60
CA GLN A 113 2.13 -14.05 2.20
C GLN A 113 1.51 -12.65 2.10
N ARG A 114 2.24 -11.69 1.54
CA ARG A 114 1.73 -10.34 1.31
C ARG A 114 0.96 -10.21 0.00
N LYS A 115 1.46 -10.84 -1.06
CA LYS A 115 0.79 -10.89 -2.38
C LYS A 115 1.12 -12.20 -3.08
N LEU A 116 0.16 -12.72 -3.82
CA LEU A 116 0.34 -13.85 -4.75
C LEU A 116 -0.72 -13.73 -5.83
N PHE A 117 -0.33 -13.39 -7.03
CA PHE A 117 -1.24 -13.28 -8.17
C PHE A 117 -0.56 -13.67 -9.46
N GLY A 118 -1.38 -14.06 -10.44
CA GLY A 118 -0.97 -14.28 -11.80
C GLY A 118 -1.98 -13.70 -12.77
N GLY A 119 -1.63 -13.62 -14.03
CA GLY A 119 -2.54 -13.08 -15.03
C GLY A 119 -1.93 -12.93 -16.42
N ILE A 120 -2.63 -12.19 -17.26
CA ILE A 120 -2.23 -11.87 -18.61
C ILE A 120 -2.06 -10.35 -18.72
N LYS A 121 -0.94 -9.95 -19.27
CA LYS A 121 -0.63 -8.57 -19.64
C LYS A 121 -0.57 -8.48 -21.15
N ASP A 122 -1.28 -7.53 -21.73
CA ASP A 122 -1.28 -7.23 -23.15
C ASP A 122 -1.16 -5.72 -23.35
N ASP A 123 -0.30 -5.30 -24.28
CA ASP A 123 0.00 -3.87 -24.50
C ASP A 123 -1.20 -3.08 -25.04
N ARG A 124 -2.16 -3.74 -25.70
CA ARG A 124 -3.37 -3.11 -26.25
C ARG A 124 -4.57 -3.27 -25.33
N TYR A 125 -4.73 -4.47 -24.77
CA TYR A 125 -5.94 -4.82 -24.02
C TYR A 125 -5.76 -4.66 -22.51
N GLY A 126 -4.57 -4.27 -22.05
CA GLY A 126 -4.27 -4.05 -20.63
C GLY A 126 -3.92 -5.32 -19.88
N THR A 127 -4.10 -5.30 -18.58
CA THR A 127 -3.67 -6.37 -17.67
C THR A 127 -4.85 -6.91 -16.90
N LEU A 128 -5.07 -8.22 -16.95
CA LEU A 128 -6.05 -8.94 -16.14
C LEU A 128 -5.31 -9.88 -15.20
N THR A 129 -5.50 -9.72 -13.89
CA THR A 129 -4.83 -10.52 -12.86
C THR A 129 -5.84 -11.12 -11.89
N PHE A 130 -5.49 -12.28 -11.32
CA PHE A 130 -6.26 -12.93 -10.26
C PHE A 130 -5.35 -13.33 -9.11
N GLY A 131 -5.81 -13.11 -7.86
CA GLY A 131 -5.12 -13.55 -6.66
C GLY A 131 -5.16 -12.53 -5.53
N HIS A 132 -4.15 -12.59 -4.67
CA HIS A 132 -3.89 -11.68 -3.55
C HIS A 132 -3.04 -10.51 -4.05
N GLN A 133 -3.63 -9.34 -4.25
CA GLN A 133 -3.01 -8.19 -4.91
C GLN A 133 -3.59 -6.87 -4.41
N TYR A 134 -2.95 -5.76 -4.73
CA TYR A 134 -3.48 -4.45 -4.39
C TYR A 134 -4.88 -4.21 -4.98
N SER A 135 -5.74 -3.59 -4.18
CA SER A 135 -7.09 -3.20 -4.56
C SER A 135 -7.07 -2.03 -5.55
N VAL A 136 -8.21 -1.78 -6.20
CA VAL A 136 -8.40 -0.56 -6.99
C VAL A 136 -8.26 0.68 -6.12
N TYR A 137 -8.79 0.63 -4.90
CA TYR A 137 -8.71 1.76 -3.97
C TYR A 137 -7.26 2.08 -3.59
N TYR A 138 -6.46 1.06 -3.25
CA TYR A 138 -5.05 1.27 -2.93
C TYR A 138 -4.29 1.85 -4.12
N ASP A 139 -4.45 1.29 -5.32
CA ASP A 139 -3.76 1.76 -6.53
C ASP A 139 -4.10 3.22 -6.87
N THR A 140 -5.33 3.67 -6.62
CA THR A 140 -5.80 5.01 -6.99
C THR A 140 -5.74 6.03 -5.86
N ILE A 141 -5.92 5.65 -4.60
CA ILE A 141 -6.05 6.56 -3.46
C ILE A 141 -5.01 6.23 -2.38
N GLY A 142 -5.14 5.11 -1.66
CA GLY A 142 -4.34 4.81 -0.47
C GLY A 142 -2.84 4.78 -0.74
N GLY A 143 -2.40 4.20 -1.85
CA GLY A 143 -0.98 4.16 -2.24
C GLY A 143 -0.39 5.50 -2.67
N LYS A 144 -1.21 6.54 -2.88
CA LYS A 144 -0.70 7.88 -3.23
C LYS A 144 -0.15 8.62 -2.01
N SER A 145 -0.77 8.40 -0.84
CA SER A 145 -0.34 8.98 0.43
C SER A 145 0.48 8.04 1.31
N ASP A 146 0.74 6.80 0.89
CA ASP A 146 1.61 5.83 1.57
C ASP A 146 3.10 6.17 1.30
N VAL A 147 3.58 7.32 1.79
CA VAL A 147 4.89 7.90 1.41
C VAL A 147 5.68 8.49 2.58
N TRP A 148 5.18 8.46 3.82
CA TRP A 148 5.91 8.90 5.01
C TRP A 148 6.18 7.74 5.97
N GLY A 149 6.97 7.98 7.03
CA GLY A 149 7.51 6.94 7.90
C GLY A 149 6.44 6.14 8.63
N ASN A 150 5.53 6.83 9.32
CA ASN A 150 4.33 6.22 9.89
C ASN A 150 3.19 6.38 8.90
N ASP A 151 2.60 5.29 8.45
CA ASP A 151 1.48 5.30 7.51
C ASP A 151 0.35 6.21 7.95
N GLY A 152 -0.30 6.90 7.00
CA GLY A 152 -1.48 7.71 7.27
C GLY A 152 -2.65 6.87 7.80
N ASN A 153 -3.39 7.45 8.74
CA ASN A 153 -4.46 6.76 9.46
C ASN A 153 -5.86 7.16 9.00
N ALA A 154 -6.01 7.75 7.81
CA ALA A 154 -7.28 8.26 7.33
C ALA A 154 -7.70 7.76 5.95
N SER A 155 -6.79 7.28 5.09
CA SER A 155 -7.06 6.84 3.72
C SER A 155 -7.02 5.33 3.53
N ALA A 156 -7.61 4.57 4.44
CA ALA A 156 -7.98 3.16 4.26
C ALA A 156 -6.89 2.08 4.25
N ASN A 157 -5.63 2.38 4.45
CA ASN A 157 -4.64 1.30 4.48
C ASN A 157 -4.87 0.34 5.65
N TRP A 158 -5.19 0.85 6.83
CA TRP A 158 -5.29 0.08 8.07
C TRP A 158 -6.61 0.27 8.82
N ILE A 159 -7.45 1.18 8.39
CA ILE A 159 -8.65 1.60 9.12
C ILE A 159 -9.86 0.67 9.01
N GLY A 160 -9.80 -0.33 8.14
CA GLY A 160 -10.82 -1.41 8.07
C GLY A 160 -10.54 -2.54 9.05
N VAL A 161 -11.17 -3.68 8.83
CA VAL A 161 -10.94 -4.89 9.65
C VAL A 161 -9.73 -5.71 9.21
N GLY A 162 -9.05 -5.30 8.15
CA GLY A 162 -7.88 -5.95 7.58
C GLY A 162 -7.93 -5.92 6.06
N GLY A 163 -7.03 -5.15 5.44
CA GLY A 163 -7.04 -4.86 4.02
C GLY A 163 -6.97 -6.06 3.09
N ASP A 164 -6.45 -7.21 3.58
CA ASP A 164 -6.44 -8.51 2.89
C ASP A 164 -7.84 -9.13 2.81
N TYR A 165 -8.73 -8.79 3.76
CA TYR A 165 -10.06 -9.37 3.91
C TYR A 165 -11.17 -8.47 3.42
N ASP A 166 -11.17 -7.20 3.76
CA ASP A 166 -12.25 -6.25 3.50
C ASP A 166 -12.22 -5.61 2.10
N GLY A 167 -11.08 -5.65 1.44
CA GLY A 167 -10.91 -5.09 0.09
C GLY A 167 -10.21 -3.74 0.05
N GLY A 168 -9.76 -3.23 1.19
CA GLY A 168 -9.13 -1.91 1.29
C GLY A 168 -7.73 -1.84 0.70
N GLU A 169 -6.86 -2.78 1.05
CA GLU A 169 -5.45 -2.72 0.64
C GLU A 169 -5.07 -3.82 -0.34
N ARG A 170 -4.98 -5.08 0.14
CA ARG A 170 -4.53 -6.25 -0.65
C ARG A 170 -5.55 -7.39 -0.60
N PRO A 171 -6.73 -7.24 -1.17
CA PRO A 171 -7.72 -8.28 -1.09
C PRO A 171 -7.23 -9.60 -1.70
N ARG A 172 -7.43 -10.68 -0.95
CA ARG A 172 -7.32 -12.05 -1.48
C ARG A 172 -8.51 -12.35 -2.39
N ASN A 173 -8.37 -13.34 -3.25
CA ASN A 173 -9.44 -13.76 -4.18
C ASN A 173 -9.99 -12.58 -5.01
N SER A 174 -9.08 -11.78 -5.55
CA SER A 174 -9.40 -10.57 -6.32
C SER A 174 -9.10 -10.77 -7.80
N LEU A 175 -10.10 -10.58 -8.66
CA LEU A 175 -9.93 -10.39 -10.10
C LEU A 175 -9.80 -8.89 -10.35
N LYS A 176 -8.71 -8.44 -11.01
CA LYS A 176 -8.47 -7.02 -11.29
C LYS A 176 -8.07 -6.82 -12.73
N TYR A 177 -8.64 -5.81 -13.34
CA TYR A 177 -8.31 -5.30 -14.66
C TYR A 177 -7.74 -3.89 -14.56
N LYS A 178 -6.71 -3.61 -15.38
CA LYS A 178 -6.10 -2.29 -15.53
C LYS A 178 -5.75 -2.07 -17.00
N ASN A 179 -6.09 -0.90 -17.54
CA ASN A 179 -5.64 -0.47 -18.86
C ASN A 179 -5.44 1.04 -18.94
N THR A 180 -4.54 1.49 -19.82
CA THR A 180 -4.21 2.91 -19.99
C THR A 180 -4.52 3.35 -21.41
N PHE A 181 -5.27 4.45 -21.55
CA PHE A 181 -5.71 5.06 -22.79
C PHE A 181 -5.22 6.52 -22.82
N GLY A 182 -4.05 6.75 -23.38
CA GLY A 182 -3.42 8.09 -23.33
C GLY A 182 -3.14 8.52 -21.89
N ASP A 183 -3.79 9.59 -21.44
CA ASP A 183 -3.63 10.13 -20.08
C ASP A 183 -4.57 9.50 -19.04
N LEU A 184 -5.48 8.63 -19.46
CA LEU A 184 -6.44 7.96 -18.60
C LEU A 184 -6.02 6.51 -18.32
N THR A 185 -5.85 6.14 -17.06
CA THR A 185 -5.73 4.74 -16.62
C THR A 185 -7.01 4.33 -15.91
N LEU A 186 -7.64 3.26 -16.36
CA LEU A 186 -8.85 2.69 -15.77
C LEU A 186 -8.53 1.43 -14.98
N TYR A 187 -9.23 1.26 -13.86
CA TYR A 187 -9.17 0.10 -13.00
C TYR A 187 -10.55 -0.44 -12.70
N ALA A 188 -10.69 -1.76 -12.69
CA ALA A 188 -11.89 -2.45 -12.24
C ALA A 188 -11.50 -3.71 -11.47
N SER A 189 -12.28 -4.07 -10.45
CA SER A 189 -12.06 -5.33 -9.71
C SER A 189 -13.36 -5.98 -9.30
N TYR A 190 -13.29 -7.31 -9.19
CA TYR A 190 -14.31 -8.13 -8.56
C TYR A 190 -13.67 -8.95 -7.44
N LEU A 191 -14.26 -8.92 -6.26
CA LEU A 191 -13.80 -9.61 -5.06
C LEU A 191 -14.70 -10.80 -4.79
N LEU A 192 -14.14 -12.01 -4.87
CA LEU A 192 -14.83 -13.26 -4.55
C LEU A 192 -14.95 -13.43 -3.02
N PRO A 193 -15.73 -14.42 -2.54
CA PRO A 193 -15.80 -14.73 -1.11
C PRO A 193 -14.42 -14.96 -0.51
N GLN A 194 -14.28 -14.59 0.76
CA GLN A 194 -13.07 -14.76 1.55
C GLN A 194 -13.37 -15.57 2.81
N ASP A 195 -12.37 -16.28 3.32
CA ASP A 195 -12.44 -16.99 4.60
C ASP A 195 -12.70 -16.01 5.76
N GLU A 196 -13.17 -16.54 6.88
CA GLU A 196 -13.45 -15.73 8.06
C GLU A 196 -12.16 -15.17 8.67
N LEU A 197 -12.21 -13.91 9.06
CA LEU A 197 -11.23 -13.26 9.90
C LEU A 197 -11.77 -13.22 11.32
N VAL A 198 -10.98 -13.69 12.27
CA VAL A 198 -11.29 -13.52 13.69
C VAL A 198 -11.06 -12.05 14.05
N LEU A 199 -12.09 -11.43 14.58
CA LEU A 199 -12.06 -10.08 15.12
C LEU A 199 -11.89 -10.13 16.65
N ASP A 200 -11.70 -8.99 17.25
CA ASP A 200 -11.69 -8.87 18.69
C ASP A 200 -13.04 -9.34 19.29
N ASN A 201 -13.03 -9.76 20.55
CA ASN A 201 -14.23 -10.20 21.30
C ASN A 201 -14.96 -11.43 20.71
N SER A 202 -14.24 -12.36 20.10
CA SER A 202 -14.81 -13.60 19.53
C SER A 202 -15.86 -13.33 18.44
N GLN A 203 -15.71 -12.26 17.72
CA GLN A 203 -16.49 -11.97 16.53
C GLN A 203 -15.73 -12.42 15.29
N TYR A 204 -16.46 -12.65 14.19
CA TYR A 204 -15.92 -13.16 12.94
C TYR A 204 -16.44 -12.33 11.77
N TYR A 205 -15.52 -11.78 11.00
CA TYR A 205 -15.83 -11.06 9.77
C TYR A 205 -15.68 -11.98 8.56
N ARG A 206 -16.62 -11.91 7.63
CA ARG A 206 -16.53 -12.63 6.36
C ARG A 206 -17.02 -11.80 5.19
N ARG A 207 -16.14 -11.54 4.21
CA ARG A 207 -16.52 -10.98 2.92
C ARG A 207 -17.27 -12.02 2.09
N LYS A 208 -18.45 -11.65 1.57
CA LYS A 208 -19.23 -12.50 0.65
C LYS A 208 -18.90 -12.21 -0.80
N ARG A 209 -18.81 -10.93 -1.16
CA ARG A 209 -18.42 -10.43 -2.49
C ARG A 209 -18.15 -8.94 -2.41
N GLY A 210 -17.43 -8.42 -3.38
CA GLY A 210 -17.19 -7.00 -3.49
C GLY A 210 -16.67 -6.62 -4.88
N GLY A 211 -16.27 -5.39 -5.02
CA GLY A 211 -15.64 -4.89 -6.24
C GLY A 211 -15.38 -3.40 -6.14
N GLY A 212 -14.64 -2.89 -7.09
CA GLY A 212 -14.31 -1.48 -7.18
C GLY A 212 -14.04 -1.07 -8.62
N ILE A 213 -14.23 0.21 -8.86
CA ILE A 213 -13.81 0.89 -10.09
C ILE A 213 -13.03 2.14 -9.70
N GLY A 214 -12.10 2.55 -10.54
CA GLY A 214 -11.31 3.75 -10.31
C GLY A 214 -10.54 4.16 -11.54
N PHE A 215 -9.96 5.34 -11.46
CA PHE A 215 -9.12 5.87 -12.51
C PHE A 215 -8.01 6.76 -11.97
N ASP A 216 -6.92 6.87 -12.73
CA ASP A 216 -5.94 7.94 -12.70
C ASP A 216 -6.08 8.74 -13.99
N TYR A 217 -6.13 10.07 -13.90
CA TYR A 217 -6.14 10.98 -15.05
C TYR A 217 -5.01 11.99 -14.91
N ARG A 218 -4.08 11.96 -15.86
CA ARG A 218 -2.95 12.90 -15.93
C ARG A 218 -3.42 14.20 -16.58
N LEU A 219 -3.70 15.20 -15.75
CA LEU A 219 -4.13 16.54 -16.18
C LEU A 219 -2.99 17.35 -16.81
N ALA A 220 -1.77 17.16 -16.29
CA ALA A 220 -0.55 17.79 -16.79
C ALA A 220 0.62 16.80 -16.63
N LYS A 221 1.79 17.15 -17.13
CA LYS A 221 3.00 16.30 -17.05
C LYS A 221 3.31 15.84 -15.62
N ASP A 222 3.06 16.70 -14.66
CA ASP A 222 3.39 16.56 -13.23
C ASP A 222 2.15 16.53 -12.31
N LEU A 223 0.93 16.52 -12.87
CA LEU A 223 -0.32 16.56 -12.11
C LEU A 223 -1.25 15.42 -12.49
N THR A 224 -1.56 14.56 -11.52
CA THR A 224 -2.51 13.46 -11.65
C THR A 224 -3.67 13.60 -10.68
N MET A 225 -4.88 13.40 -11.17
CA MET A 225 -6.09 13.27 -10.37
C MET A 225 -6.55 11.82 -10.42
N SER A 226 -6.98 11.31 -9.27
CA SER A 226 -7.44 9.93 -9.12
C SER A 226 -8.77 9.89 -8.40
N ALA A 227 -9.61 8.91 -8.72
CA ALA A 227 -10.81 8.64 -7.94
C ALA A 227 -11.15 7.15 -7.99
N SER A 228 -11.83 6.67 -6.95
CA SER A 228 -12.37 5.31 -6.93
C SER A 228 -13.61 5.18 -6.07
N TRP A 229 -14.40 4.15 -6.38
CA TRP A 229 -15.52 3.69 -5.59
C TRP A 229 -15.44 2.19 -5.41
N ASN A 230 -15.62 1.72 -4.18
CA ASN A 230 -15.52 0.33 -3.79
C ASN A 230 -16.71 -0.05 -2.92
N GLN A 231 -17.21 -1.27 -3.09
CA GLN A 231 -18.29 -1.81 -2.28
C GLN A 231 -17.99 -3.27 -1.94
N THR A 232 -18.28 -3.64 -0.71
CA THR A 232 -18.12 -5.01 -0.20
C THR A 232 -19.37 -5.42 0.59
N ASN A 233 -19.92 -6.59 0.31
CA ASN A 233 -20.95 -7.21 1.13
C ASN A 233 -20.28 -8.19 2.09
N ALA A 234 -20.47 -7.98 3.37
CA ALA A 234 -19.84 -8.78 4.42
C ALA A 234 -20.84 -9.17 5.51
N THR A 235 -20.42 -10.11 6.33
CA THR A 235 -21.14 -10.49 7.55
C THR A 235 -20.21 -10.39 8.74
N VAL A 236 -20.73 -9.91 9.85
CA VAL A 236 -20.12 -10.05 11.18
C VAL A 236 -20.99 -11.03 11.97
N ARG A 237 -20.35 -12.06 12.54
CA ARG A 237 -20.99 -13.09 13.35
C ARG A 237 -20.40 -13.02 14.76
N GLY A 238 -21.25 -12.98 15.77
CA GLY A 238 -20.84 -13.07 17.18
C GLY A 238 -20.62 -14.51 17.64
N ALA A 239 -20.16 -14.67 18.87
CA ALA A 239 -19.96 -15.98 19.52
C ALA A 239 -21.25 -16.79 19.68
N GLY A 240 -22.44 -16.15 19.68
CA GLY A 240 -23.76 -16.78 19.59
C GLY A 240 -24.25 -16.89 18.14
N ALA A 241 -25.51 -17.21 17.94
CA ALA A 241 -26.13 -17.29 16.62
C ALA A 241 -26.40 -15.92 15.96
N THR A 242 -26.01 -14.81 16.60
CA THR A 242 -26.22 -13.47 16.09
C THR A 242 -25.34 -13.21 14.87
N GLN A 243 -25.95 -12.75 13.79
CA GLN A 243 -25.25 -12.41 12.55
C GLN A 243 -25.83 -11.14 11.95
N ARG A 244 -24.94 -10.21 11.58
CA ARG A 244 -25.30 -8.98 10.89
C ARG A 244 -24.70 -8.95 9.49
N HIS A 245 -25.50 -8.51 8.52
CA HIS A 245 -25.06 -8.26 7.15
C HIS A 245 -24.76 -6.78 6.96
N TYR A 246 -23.59 -6.49 6.40
CA TYR A 246 -23.13 -5.14 6.11
C TYR A 246 -22.93 -4.95 4.60
N ARG A 247 -23.44 -3.85 4.11
CA ARG A 247 -23.06 -3.29 2.80
C ARG A 247 -22.07 -2.17 3.06
N GLN A 248 -20.79 -2.54 2.98
CA GLN A 248 -19.69 -1.63 3.17
C GLN A 248 -19.41 -0.86 1.89
N ALA A 249 -19.10 0.44 1.99
CA ALA A 249 -18.65 1.23 0.86
C ALA A 249 -17.54 2.19 1.31
N PHE A 250 -16.58 2.40 0.44
CA PHE A 250 -15.55 3.42 0.60
C PHE A 250 -15.20 3.98 -0.78
N SER A 251 -15.10 5.29 -0.85
CA SER A 251 -14.83 6.02 -2.08
C SER A 251 -13.97 7.22 -1.79
N GLY A 252 -13.11 7.56 -2.72
CA GLY A 252 -12.20 8.66 -2.52
C GLY A 252 -11.71 9.29 -3.80
N ALA A 253 -11.03 10.42 -3.62
CA ALA A 253 -10.29 11.12 -4.64
C ALA A 253 -8.88 11.43 -4.11
N ALA A 254 -7.90 11.47 -5.00
CA ALA A 254 -6.54 11.88 -4.72
C ALA A 254 -6.04 12.85 -5.78
N MET A 255 -5.17 13.77 -5.36
CA MET A 255 -4.39 14.61 -6.23
C MET A 255 -2.91 14.39 -5.91
N THR A 256 -2.11 14.12 -6.94
CA THR A 256 -0.65 14.01 -6.83
C THR A 256 -0.04 15.05 -7.77
N TRP A 257 0.80 15.94 -7.21
CA TRP A 257 1.48 16.98 -7.97
C TRP A 257 2.97 16.99 -7.67
N THR A 258 3.79 16.89 -8.71
CA THR A 258 5.25 16.72 -8.61
C THR A 258 6.02 17.82 -9.36
N PRO A 259 5.81 19.13 -9.04
CA PRO A 259 6.49 20.22 -9.73
C PRO A 259 7.95 20.31 -9.28
N GLY A 260 8.88 20.07 -10.23
CA GLY A 260 10.32 20.08 -9.93
C GLY A 260 10.70 19.01 -8.90
N ASN A 261 11.20 19.43 -7.74
CA ASN A 261 11.63 18.53 -6.67
C ASN A 261 10.57 18.32 -5.57
N TRP A 262 9.38 18.87 -5.73
CA TRP A 262 8.27 18.66 -4.80
C TRP A 262 7.54 17.35 -5.07
N TYR A 263 7.10 16.70 -4.00
CA TYR A 263 6.05 15.70 -4.01
C TYR A 263 4.93 16.18 -3.10
N LEU A 264 3.80 16.48 -3.71
CA LEU A 264 2.61 16.97 -3.03
C LEU A 264 1.47 16.00 -3.30
N VAL A 265 0.82 15.53 -2.25
CA VAL A 265 -0.35 14.65 -2.39
C VAL A 265 -1.42 15.05 -1.39
N SER A 266 -2.66 14.93 -1.82
CA SER A 266 -3.82 14.99 -0.93
C SER A 266 -4.81 13.91 -1.30
N THR A 267 -5.45 13.33 -0.28
CA THR A 267 -6.51 12.33 -0.43
C THR A 267 -7.72 12.72 0.39
N ALA A 268 -8.90 12.38 -0.10
CA ALA A 268 -10.16 12.53 0.61
C ALA A 268 -11.00 11.27 0.41
N THR A 269 -11.45 10.66 1.49
CA THR A 269 -12.19 9.39 1.44
C THR A 269 -13.45 9.46 2.30
N MET A 270 -14.52 8.85 1.83
CA MET A 270 -15.77 8.67 2.54
C MET A 270 -16.01 7.18 2.80
N TYR A 271 -16.47 6.86 4.00
CA TYR A 271 -16.71 5.50 4.48
C TYR A 271 -18.17 5.30 4.89
N ARG A 272 -18.68 4.12 4.59
CA ARG A 272 -19.98 3.68 5.08
C ARG A 272 -19.87 2.23 5.55
N HIS A 273 -20.13 1.97 6.83
CA HIS A 273 -20.03 0.68 7.48
C HIS A 273 -18.70 -0.05 7.15
N TYR A 274 -17.60 0.70 7.03
CA TYR A 274 -16.31 0.16 6.63
C TYR A 274 -15.31 0.16 7.78
N VAL A 275 -15.18 1.28 8.47
CA VAL A 275 -14.28 1.42 9.62
C VAL A 275 -14.98 0.88 10.87
N PRO A 276 -14.33 0.03 11.68
CA PRO A 276 -14.86 -0.39 12.96
C PRO A 276 -15.21 0.81 13.84
N ALA A 277 -16.30 0.73 14.58
CA ALA A 277 -16.64 1.72 15.61
C ALA A 277 -15.60 1.68 16.74
N VAL A 278 -15.36 2.79 17.39
CA VAL A 278 -14.38 2.89 18.49
C VAL A 278 -15.09 3.28 19.80
N PRO A 279 -15.16 2.37 20.80
CA PRO A 279 -14.90 0.92 20.71
C PRO A 279 -16.02 0.20 19.94
N PRO A 280 -15.74 -0.93 19.26
CA PRO A 280 -16.78 -1.77 18.68
C PRO A 280 -17.58 -2.45 19.81
N GLN A 281 -18.91 -2.25 19.83
CA GLN A 281 -19.73 -2.67 20.97
C GLN A 281 -20.44 -4.01 20.75
N SER A 282 -20.96 -4.23 19.56
CA SER A 282 -21.76 -5.42 19.26
C SER A 282 -21.66 -5.81 17.78
N THR A 283 -22.20 -6.99 17.45
CA THR A 283 -22.32 -7.45 16.06
C THR A 283 -23.13 -6.47 15.20
N ASP A 284 -24.14 -5.82 15.78
CA ASP A 284 -25.04 -4.91 15.06
C ASP A 284 -24.42 -3.52 14.84
N ASP A 285 -23.54 -3.10 15.72
CA ASP A 285 -22.88 -1.80 15.73
C ASP A 285 -21.36 -1.91 15.54
N TYR A 286 -20.88 -3.00 14.93
CA TYR A 286 -19.45 -3.22 14.77
C TYR A 286 -18.76 -2.15 13.93
N PHE A 287 -19.42 -1.66 12.89
CA PHE A 287 -18.89 -0.61 12.02
C PHE A 287 -19.53 0.73 12.29
N ALA A 288 -18.71 1.78 12.27
CA ALA A 288 -19.21 3.16 12.22
C ALA A 288 -20.16 3.34 11.03
N ARG A 289 -21.27 4.02 11.26
CA ARG A 289 -22.31 4.22 10.25
C ARG A 289 -21.77 4.97 9.03
N HIS A 290 -21.05 6.04 9.28
CA HIS A 290 -20.38 6.88 8.29
C HIS A 290 -19.05 7.36 8.84
N GLY A 291 -18.13 7.72 7.96
CA GLY A 291 -16.89 8.37 8.30
C GLY A 291 -16.29 9.08 7.09
N TYR A 292 -15.30 9.91 7.34
CA TYR A 292 -14.45 10.45 6.30
C TYR A 292 -13.00 10.54 6.79
N GLY A 293 -12.08 10.44 5.85
CA GLY A 293 -10.66 10.60 6.05
C GLY A 293 -10.08 11.59 5.06
N LEU A 294 -9.16 12.42 5.52
CA LEU A 294 -8.39 13.35 4.70
C LEU A 294 -6.92 13.16 5.02
N GLU A 295 -6.07 13.15 4.00
CA GLU A 295 -4.62 13.15 4.18
C GLU A 295 -3.98 14.17 3.24
N ALA A 296 -2.88 14.76 3.67
CA ALA A 296 -2.05 15.60 2.83
C ALA A 296 -0.57 15.43 3.20
N PHE A 297 0.27 15.46 2.19
CA PHE A 297 1.73 15.37 2.32
C PHE A 297 2.41 16.40 1.43
N ALA A 298 3.48 17.00 1.94
CA ALA A 298 4.36 17.89 1.20
C ALA A 298 5.82 17.57 1.55
N GLY A 299 6.58 17.10 0.58
CA GLY A 299 8.01 16.83 0.70
C GLY A 299 8.80 17.52 -0.42
N TYR A 300 9.95 18.09 -0.07
CA TYR A 300 10.87 18.68 -1.03
C TYR A 300 12.20 17.94 -1.05
N THR A 301 12.59 17.41 -2.21
CA THR A 301 13.82 16.64 -2.37
C THR A 301 14.98 17.55 -2.74
N PHE A 302 15.96 17.64 -1.85
CA PHE A 302 17.25 18.26 -2.11
C PHE A 302 18.21 17.22 -2.70
N PRO A 303 18.52 17.26 -4.01
CA PRO A 303 19.54 16.39 -4.57
C PRO A 303 20.92 16.85 -4.08
N ILE A 304 21.67 15.94 -3.46
CA ILE A 304 23.02 16.23 -2.92
C ILE A 304 24.10 15.63 -3.82
N ASN A 305 23.82 14.48 -4.43
CA ASN A 305 24.68 13.79 -5.40
C ASN A 305 26.12 13.56 -4.92
N LYS A 306 26.29 13.22 -3.64
CA LYS A 306 27.55 12.77 -3.07
C LYS A 306 27.68 11.25 -3.14
N PRO A 307 28.89 10.66 -3.10
CA PRO A 307 29.08 9.20 -3.21
C PRO A 307 28.25 8.35 -2.25
N TYR A 308 27.98 8.88 -1.04
CA TYR A 308 27.23 8.13 -0.01
C TYR A 308 25.88 8.73 0.33
N LEU A 309 25.57 9.95 -0.16
CA LEU A 309 24.34 10.67 0.12
C LEU A 309 23.75 11.23 -1.18
N HIS A 310 22.65 10.65 -1.62
CA HIS A 310 22.03 11.02 -2.89
C HIS A 310 21.07 12.19 -2.72
N SER A 311 20.19 12.12 -1.73
CA SER A 311 19.21 13.19 -1.48
C SER A 311 18.74 13.22 -0.04
N VAL A 312 18.19 14.36 0.36
CA VAL A 312 17.46 14.56 1.61
C VAL A 312 16.13 15.20 1.28
N GLN A 313 15.05 14.67 1.87
CA GLN A 313 13.69 15.18 1.70
C GLN A 313 13.06 15.46 3.06
N PRO A 314 13.13 16.69 3.57
CA PRO A 314 12.25 17.10 4.66
C PRO A 314 10.80 17.08 4.16
N TYR A 315 9.89 16.68 5.04
CA TYR A 315 8.47 16.64 4.73
C TYR A 315 7.60 16.96 5.93
N PHE A 316 6.39 17.34 5.60
CA PHE A 316 5.29 17.51 6.54
C PHE A 316 4.07 16.79 5.99
N ALA A 317 3.37 16.07 6.87
CA ALA A 317 2.10 15.42 6.53
C ALA A 317 1.06 15.65 7.61
N VAL A 318 -0.20 15.52 7.25
CA VAL A 318 -1.33 15.58 8.16
C VAL A 318 -2.38 14.57 7.74
N ASP A 319 -3.08 14.03 8.73
CA ASP A 319 -4.31 13.30 8.48
C ASP A 319 -5.42 13.70 9.45
N THR A 320 -6.64 13.40 9.07
CA THR A 320 -7.81 13.50 9.93
C THR A 320 -8.80 12.40 9.60
N LEU A 321 -9.24 11.66 10.61
CA LEU A 321 -10.31 10.68 10.54
C LEU A 321 -11.47 11.10 11.42
N ARG A 322 -12.69 11.03 10.90
CA ARG A 322 -13.92 11.29 11.63
C ARG A 322 -14.88 10.13 11.43
N LEU A 323 -15.36 9.56 12.52
CA LEU A 323 -16.35 8.49 12.50
C LEU A 323 -17.63 8.96 13.16
N GLN A 324 -18.76 8.54 12.62
CA GLN A 324 -20.10 8.78 13.15
C GLN A 324 -20.75 7.43 13.46
N GLY A 325 -21.14 7.24 14.68
CA GLY A 325 -21.74 6.03 15.23
C GLY A 325 -22.41 6.33 16.57
N ASN A 326 -22.49 5.34 17.44
CA ASN A 326 -23.01 5.51 18.79
C ASN A 326 -22.13 6.46 19.64
N GLU A 327 -20.83 6.52 19.33
CA GLU A 327 -19.89 7.50 19.88
C GLU A 327 -19.16 8.22 18.72
N HIS A 328 -18.97 9.53 18.87
CA HIS A 328 -18.20 10.31 17.90
C HIS A 328 -16.72 10.12 18.13
N TYR A 329 -16.03 9.53 17.17
CA TYR A 329 -14.57 9.37 17.19
C TYR A 329 -13.89 10.34 16.24
N HIS A 330 -12.79 10.93 16.70
CA HIS A 330 -11.90 11.70 15.86
C HIS A 330 -10.43 11.34 16.12
N ALA A 331 -9.67 11.32 15.05
CA ALA A 331 -8.22 11.22 15.07
C ALA A 331 -7.63 12.30 14.16
N ASN A 332 -6.62 13.02 14.67
CA ASN A 332 -5.81 13.94 13.88
C ASN A 332 -4.36 13.64 14.18
N HIS A 333 -3.56 13.57 13.11
CA HIS A 333 -2.13 13.44 13.22
C HIS A 333 -1.44 14.52 12.40
N SER A 334 -0.27 14.94 12.89
CA SER A 334 0.66 15.77 12.13
C SER A 334 2.03 15.13 12.20
N TYR A 335 2.68 15.02 11.06
CA TYR A 335 3.94 14.32 10.90
C TYR A 335 5.00 15.32 10.44
N LEU A 336 6.14 15.32 11.09
CA LEU A 336 7.31 16.07 10.68
C LEU A 336 8.46 15.09 10.52
N GLY A 337 8.97 14.95 9.32
CA GLY A 337 9.98 13.94 9.04
C GLY A 337 11.04 14.36 8.04
N ILE A 338 12.07 13.54 7.99
CA ILE A 338 13.17 13.62 7.04
C ILE A 338 13.38 12.24 6.44
N TYR A 339 13.24 12.14 5.11
CA TYR A 339 13.68 11.00 4.36
C TYR A 339 15.05 11.26 3.74
N THR A 340 15.99 10.36 3.94
CA THR A 340 17.35 10.44 3.43
C THR A 340 17.66 9.24 2.56
N GLN A 341 18.00 9.48 1.30
CA GLN A 341 18.43 8.44 0.38
C GLN A 341 19.96 8.35 0.37
N LEU A 342 20.48 7.20 0.74
CA LEU A 342 21.88 6.87 0.78
C LEU A 342 22.28 6.02 -0.44
N ALA A 343 23.58 5.77 -0.60
CA ALA A 343 24.08 4.85 -1.61
C ALA A 343 23.70 3.38 -1.31
N TYR A 344 23.89 2.52 -2.30
CA TYR A 344 23.76 1.06 -2.18
C TYR A 344 22.38 0.57 -1.76
N GLY A 345 21.32 1.31 -2.07
CA GLY A 345 19.95 0.92 -1.76
C GLY A 345 19.50 1.24 -0.32
N PHE A 346 20.33 1.92 0.48
CA PHE A 346 19.94 2.33 1.82
C PHE A 346 19.13 3.63 1.81
N SER A 347 18.14 3.69 2.69
CA SER A 347 17.44 4.92 3.03
C SER A 347 17.02 4.95 4.50
N VAL A 348 16.79 6.14 5.03
CA VAL A 348 16.46 6.36 6.44
C VAL A 348 15.30 7.35 6.52
N TYR A 349 14.28 7.00 7.32
CA TYR A 349 13.24 7.91 7.78
C TYR A 349 13.45 8.21 9.25
N LEU A 350 13.43 9.49 9.59
CA LEU A 350 13.27 9.96 10.96
C LEU A 350 12.01 10.81 11.02
N GLU A 351 11.06 10.43 11.85
CA GLU A 351 9.76 11.10 11.91
C GLU A 351 9.26 11.29 13.33
N GLN A 352 8.64 12.43 13.58
CA GLN A 352 7.85 12.72 14.77
C GLN A 352 6.38 12.84 14.38
N THR A 353 5.55 12.00 14.96
CA THR A 353 4.09 12.05 14.87
C THR A 353 3.53 12.74 16.10
N PHE A 354 2.73 13.78 15.89
CA PHE A 354 1.93 14.43 16.91
C PHE A 354 0.49 13.97 16.77
N THR A 355 -0.05 13.44 17.87
CA THR A 355 -1.35 12.74 17.88
C THR A 355 -2.37 13.51 18.70
N ALA A 356 -3.58 13.67 18.20
CA ALA A 356 -4.73 14.22 18.90
C ALA A 356 -5.98 13.40 18.53
N THR A 357 -6.26 12.40 19.37
CA THR A 357 -7.35 11.44 19.16
C THR A 357 -8.31 11.44 20.33
N THR A 358 -9.54 10.99 20.12
CA THR A 358 -10.52 10.74 21.17
C THR A 358 -10.02 9.67 22.19
N ALA A 359 -9.15 8.77 21.73
CA ALA A 359 -8.55 7.73 22.58
C ALA A 359 -7.35 8.22 23.40
N ASN A 360 -6.89 9.47 23.19
CA ASN A 360 -5.68 10.04 23.81
C ASN A 360 -4.40 9.25 23.48
N ASP A 361 -4.29 8.78 22.25
CA ASP A 361 -3.11 8.05 21.80
C ASP A 361 -1.83 8.91 21.94
N PRO A 362 -0.68 8.31 22.28
CA PRO A 362 0.55 9.05 22.55
C PRO A 362 1.17 9.57 21.24
N ASN A 363 2.02 10.59 21.36
CA ASN A 363 2.92 10.99 20.28
C ASN A 363 3.97 9.91 20.04
N VAL A 364 4.40 9.76 18.79
CA VAL A 364 5.33 8.71 18.36
C VAL A 364 6.54 9.33 17.70
N THR A 365 7.74 8.87 18.05
CA THR A 365 8.96 9.09 17.27
C THR A 365 9.38 7.80 16.63
N SER A 366 9.68 7.80 15.35
CA SER A 366 10.13 6.61 14.63
C SER A 366 11.43 6.86 13.87
N LEU A 367 12.26 5.83 13.81
CA LEU A 367 13.45 5.74 12.97
C LEU A 367 13.36 4.44 12.19
N SER A 368 13.17 4.53 10.88
CA SER A 368 13.11 3.37 9.99
C SER A 368 14.32 3.38 9.05
N ILE A 369 14.99 2.25 8.93
CA ILE A 369 16.13 2.06 8.03
C ILE A 369 15.71 1.05 6.98
N TYR A 370 15.80 1.41 5.70
CA TYR A 370 15.46 0.53 4.60
C TYR A 370 16.70 0.17 3.81
N TYR A 371 16.82 -1.10 3.46
CA TYR A 371 17.74 -1.59 2.47
C TYR A 371 16.95 -2.24 1.33
N ASP A 372 16.94 -1.59 0.19
CA ASP A 372 16.19 -2.02 -1.01
C ASP A 372 17.15 -2.61 -2.05
N PHE A 373 16.83 -3.80 -2.61
CA PHE A 373 17.60 -4.49 -3.65
C PHE A 373 16.73 -5.13 -4.71
#